data_33082a24b2e0304d8e5d6542bd01ff61
#
_entry.id   33082a24b2e0304d8e5d6542bd01ff61
#
_cell.length_a   1.000
_cell.length_b   1.000
_cell.length_c   1.000
_cell.angle_alpha   90.00
_cell.angle_beta   90.00
_cell.angle_gamma   90.00
#
_symmetry.space_group_name_H-M   'P 1'
#
loop_
_entity.id
_entity.type
_entity.pdbx_description
1 polymer ?
#
loop_
_entity_poly.entity_id
_entity_poly.type
_entity_poly.pdbx_seq_one_letter_code
_entity_poly.pdbx_strand_id
1 'polypeptide(L)' 'MNKHLSTYYADPPNEGQYCEVHFDYKEEYAYLTYHEENGKRFFKEDFPNKSLRYVNDAAENWALGIKKLN' A
#
# COMPACT_ATOMS: atom_id res chain seq x y z
N MET A 1 -17.84 -1.02 2.20
CA MET A 1 -17.02 -1.82 3.14
C MET A 1 -15.67 -2.11 2.51
N ASN A 2 -14.60 -1.95 3.29
CA ASN A 2 -13.24 -2.15 2.79
C ASN A 2 -12.66 -3.41 3.38
N LYS A 3 -11.80 -4.07 2.62
CA LYS A 3 -11.14 -5.29 3.09
C LYS A 3 -9.63 -5.13 2.98
N HIS A 4 -8.94 -5.43 4.07
CA HIS A 4 -7.47 -5.49 4.09
C HIS A 4 -7.04 -6.82 3.49
N LEU A 5 -6.25 -6.77 2.42
CA LEU A 5 -5.86 -7.95 1.67
C LEU A 5 -4.46 -8.44 2.00
N SER A 6 -3.49 -7.54 2.13
CA SER A 6 -2.10 -7.91 2.41
C SER A 6 -1.33 -6.74 2.99
N THR A 7 -0.17 -7.05 3.59
CA THR A 7 0.72 -6.06 4.19
C THR A 7 2.14 -6.31 3.70
N TYR A 8 2.85 -5.23 3.35
CA TYR A 8 4.24 -5.29 2.91
C TYR A 8 5.08 -4.42 3.83
N TYR A 9 6.07 -5.02 4.49
CA TYR A 9 6.96 -4.31 5.42
C TYR A 9 8.18 -3.81 4.67
N ALA A 10 8.54 -2.55 4.92
CA ALA A 10 9.61 -1.90 4.17
C ALA A 10 11.00 -2.38 4.60
N ASP A 11 11.88 -2.52 3.61
CA ASP A 11 13.31 -2.76 3.84
C ASP A 11 14.00 -1.43 4.18
N PRO A 12 15.21 -1.47 4.77
CA PRO A 12 15.97 -0.24 4.96
C PRO A 12 16.10 0.52 3.65
N PRO A 13 16.09 1.87 3.67
CA PRO A 13 16.17 2.74 4.84
C PRO A 13 14.83 3.03 5.53
N ASN A 14 13.71 2.54 4.99
CA ASN A 14 12.39 2.83 5.53
C ASN A 14 11.92 1.76 6.52
N GLU A 15 12.86 1.05 7.11
CA GLU A 15 12.60 -0.01 8.07
C GLU A 15 11.65 0.45 9.17
N GLY A 16 10.65 -0.39 9.48
CA GLY A 16 9.63 -0.06 10.48
C GLY A 16 8.33 0.44 9.84
N GLN A 17 8.40 1.02 8.66
CA GLN A 17 7.19 1.42 7.93
C GLN A 17 6.58 0.23 7.23
N TYR A 18 5.29 0.34 6.92
CA TYR A 18 4.62 -0.73 6.18
C TYR A 18 3.51 -0.15 5.30
N CYS A 19 3.13 -0.96 4.31
CA CYS A 19 2.10 -0.61 3.34
C CYS A 19 1.03 -1.69 3.35
N GLU A 20 -0.23 -1.28 3.41
CA GLU A 20 -1.37 -2.21 3.37
C GLU A 20 -2.10 -2.09 2.05
N VAL A 21 -2.47 -3.24 1.48
CA VAL A 21 -3.29 -3.32 0.28
C VAL A 21 -4.73 -3.52 0.73
N HIS A 22 -5.62 -2.67 0.26
CA HIS A 22 -7.04 -2.74 0.59
C HIS A 22 -7.89 -2.75 -0.67
N PHE A 23 -9.10 -3.29 -0.58
CA PHE A 23 -10.07 -3.20 -1.65
C PHE A 23 -11.35 -2.54 -1.13
N ASP A 24 -11.83 -1.54 -1.86
CA ASP A 24 -13.06 -0.83 -1.54
C ASP A 24 -14.18 -1.45 -2.39
N TYR A 25 -15.08 -2.19 -1.73
CA TYR A 25 -16.16 -2.88 -2.42
C TYR A 25 -17.25 -1.95 -2.93
N LYS A 26 -17.36 -0.76 -2.37
CA LYS A 26 -18.34 0.21 -2.84
C LYS A 26 -17.87 0.87 -4.13
N GLU A 27 -16.62 1.31 -4.16
CA GLU A 27 -16.04 1.98 -5.33
C GLU A 27 -15.44 0.98 -6.32
N GLU A 28 -15.23 -0.26 -5.89
CA GLU A 28 -14.73 -1.36 -6.71
C GLU A 28 -13.33 -1.11 -7.25
N TYR A 29 -12.43 -0.60 -6.39
CA TYR A 29 -11.01 -0.51 -6.74
C TYR A 29 -10.15 -0.70 -5.51
N ALA A 30 -8.87 -1.03 -5.76
CA ALA A 30 -7.91 -1.23 -4.69
C ALA A 30 -7.18 0.06 -4.37
N TYR A 31 -6.67 0.15 -3.15
CA TYR A 31 -5.86 1.30 -2.74
C TYR A 31 -4.80 0.84 -1.75
N LEU A 32 -3.77 1.67 -1.61
CA LEU A 32 -2.67 1.44 -0.68
C LEU A 32 -2.72 2.47 0.43
N THR A 33 -2.43 2.02 1.66
CA THR A 33 -2.22 2.93 2.78
C THR A 33 -0.81 2.67 3.31
N TYR A 34 -0.09 3.77 3.63
CA TYR A 34 1.29 3.70 4.08
C TYR A 34 1.36 4.16 5.53
N HIS A 35 2.06 3.40 6.36
CA HIS A 35 2.04 3.61 7.81
C HIS A 35 3.43 3.69 8.41
N GLU A 36 3.54 4.49 9.48
CA GLU A 36 4.73 4.50 10.33
C GLU A 36 4.73 3.27 11.23
N GLU A 37 5.85 3.02 11.86
CA GLU A 37 6.00 1.87 12.76
C GLU A 37 4.93 1.84 13.85
N ASN A 38 4.52 3.01 14.33
CA ASN A 38 3.48 3.10 15.38
C ASN A 38 2.06 2.93 14.85
N GLY A 39 1.91 2.68 13.54
CA GLY A 39 0.61 2.46 12.93
C GLY A 39 -0.05 3.69 12.34
N LYS A 40 0.53 4.87 12.53
CA LYS A 40 -0.05 6.10 12.00
C LYS A 40 0.06 6.13 10.47
N ARG A 41 -1.10 6.28 9.78
CA ARG A 41 -1.11 6.41 8.33
C ARG A 41 -0.57 7.77 7.92
N PHE A 42 0.38 7.79 6.98
CA PHE A 42 0.94 9.05 6.51
C PHE A 42 0.68 9.29 5.02
N PHE A 43 0.20 8.29 4.30
CA PHE A 43 -0.09 8.46 2.87
C PHE A 43 -1.10 7.43 2.42
N LYS A 44 -1.90 7.78 1.40
CA LYS A 44 -2.86 6.89 0.77
C LYS A 44 -2.80 7.08 -0.73
N GLU A 45 -2.91 5.98 -1.48
CA GLU A 45 -2.83 6.02 -2.94
C GLU A 45 -3.93 5.16 -3.53
N ASP A 46 -4.79 5.76 -4.36
CA ASP A 46 -5.92 5.05 -4.99
C ASP A 46 -5.52 4.55 -6.38
N PHE A 47 -6.06 3.39 -6.78
CA PHE A 47 -5.77 2.79 -8.07
C PHE A 47 -7.07 2.40 -8.79
N PRO A 48 -7.90 3.39 -9.19
CA PRO A 48 -9.25 3.08 -9.69
C PRO A 48 -9.30 2.32 -11.00
N ASN A 49 -8.23 2.35 -11.81
CA ASN A 49 -8.23 1.69 -13.11
C ASN A 49 -7.11 0.65 -13.24
N LYS A 50 -6.68 0.08 -12.12
CA LYS A 50 -5.58 -0.88 -12.12
C LYS A 50 -6.03 -2.21 -11.54
N SER A 51 -5.42 -3.29 -12.02
CA SER A 51 -5.69 -4.62 -11.48
C SER A 51 -5.14 -4.76 -10.07
N LEU A 52 -5.66 -5.72 -9.34
CA LEU A 52 -5.16 -6.00 -7.99
C LEU A 52 -3.69 -6.41 -8.03
N ARG A 53 -3.29 -7.13 -9.08
CA ARG A 53 -1.89 -7.51 -9.26
C ARG A 53 -0.98 -6.28 -9.38
N TYR A 54 -1.43 -5.28 -10.15
CA TYR A 54 -0.67 -4.05 -10.30
C TYR A 54 -0.50 -3.35 -8.94
N VAL A 55 -1.56 -3.33 -8.14
CA VAL A 55 -1.54 -2.66 -6.84
C VAL A 55 -0.60 -3.39 -5.88
N ASN A 56 -0.64 -4.73 -5.88
CA ASN A 56 0.28 -5.51 -5.06
C ASN A 56 1.74 -5.30 -5.47
N ASP A 57 1.99 -5.23 -6.79
CA ASP A 57 3.35 -4.96 -7.30
C ASP A 57 3.82 -3.57 -6.86
N ALA A 58 2.93 -2.58 -6.87
CA ALA A 58 3.28 -1.23 -6.42
C ALA A 58 3.67 -1.22 -4.94
N ALA A 59 2.91 -1.95 -4.12
CA ALA A 59 3.21 -2.05 -2.69
C ALA A 59 4.56 -2.73 -2.46
N GLU A 60 4.81 -3.82 -3.17
CA GLU A 60 6.07 -4.55 -3.06
C GLU A 60 7.26 -3.69 -3.50
N ASN A 61 7.11 -2.98 -4.61
CA ASN A 61 8.18 -2.11 -5.11
C ASN A 61 8.52 -1.00 -4.13
N TRP A 62 7.50 -0.45 -3.48
CA TRP A 62 7.74 0.53 -2.42
C TRP A 62 8.51 -0.10 -1.25
N ALA A 63 8.09 -1.29 -0.82
CA ALA A 63 8.73 -1.97 0.31
C ALA A 63 10.20 -2.28 0.02
N LEU A 64 10.52 -2.60 -1.24
CA LEU A 64 11.89 -2.88 -1.67
C LEU A 64 12.71 -1.60 -1.93
N GLY A 65 12.10 -0.43 -1.81
CA GLY A 65 12.80 0.82 -2.03
C GLY A 65 12.87 1.26 -3.48
N ILE A 66 12.18 0.55 -4.38
CA ILE A 66 12.19 0.87 -5.81
C ILE A 66 11.22 2.02 -6.12
N LYS A 67 10.02 1.97 -5.55
CA LYS A 67 9.00 2.98 -5.75
C LYS A 67 9.11 4.06 -4.68
N LYS A 68 9.14 5.32 -5.10
CA LYS A 68 9.20 6.46 -4.19
C LYS A 68 7.84 7.13 -4.09
N LEU A 69 7.55 7.67 -2.90
CA LEU A 69 6.34 8.46 -2.66
C LEU A 69 6.72 9.93 -2.74
N ASN A 70 6.12 10.65 -3.68
CA ASN A 70 6.37 12.08 -3.85
C ASN A 70 5.07 12.85 -3.84
#